data_96bf299a18775206ad2800e22d475819
#
_entry.id   96bf299a18775206ad2800e22d475819
#
_cell.length_a   1.000
_cell.length_b   1.000
_cell.length_c   1.000
_cell.angle_alpha   90.00
_cell.angle_beta   90.00
_cell.angle_gamma   90.00
#
_symmetry.space_group_name_H-M   'P 1'
#
loop_
_entity.id
_entity.type
_entity.pdbx_description
1 polymer ?
#
loop_
_entity_poly.entity_id
_entity_poly.type
_entity_poly.pdbx_seq_one_letter_code
_entity_poly.pdbx_strand_id
1 'polypeptide(L)' 'MKNNFHPTSIISINANIDSSSIIGPNCVIGENVKIGKNCKLISNVVIDGNTTIGDGC' A
#
# COMPACT_ATOMS: atom_id res chain seq x y z
N MET A 1 -10.84 -6.97 -9.09
CA MET A 1 -10.49 -6.58 -8.89
C MET A 1 -9.47 -6.08 -9.29
N LYS A 2 -8.95 -5.70 -9.58
CA LYS A 2 -8.12 -5.20 -9.95
C LYS A 2 -7.10 -4.78 -9.18
N ASN A 3 -7.02 -4.73 -8.08
CA ASN A 3 -5.96 -4.28 -7.19
C ASN A 3 -5.00 -5.42 -6.92
N ASN A 4 -3.72 -5.11 -6.78
CA ASN A 4 -2.71 -6.11 -6.45
C ASN A 4 -2.50 -6.16 -4.96
N PHE A 5 -3.59 -6.17 -4.21
CA PHE A 5 -3.54 -6.18 -2.75
C PHE A 5 -3.88 -7.57 -2.25
N HIS A 6 -3.04 -8.10 -1.38
CA HIS A 6 -3.34 -9.38 -0.78
C HIS A 6 -4.59 -9.24 0.11
N PRO A 7 -5.51 -10.20 0.09
CA PRO A 7 -6.77 -10.07 0.83
C PRO A 7 -6.60 -9.99 2.34
N THR A 8 -5.46 -10.40 2.88
CA THR A 8 -5.21 -10.27 4.32
C THR A 8 -4.74 -8.88 4.73
N SER A 9 -4.44 -8.02 3.77
CA SER A 9 -3.97 -6.68 4.08
C SER A 9 -5.13 -5.75 4.39
N ILE A 10 -4.88 -4.82 5.29
CA ILE A 10 -5.87 -3.82 5.68
C ILE A 10 -5.43 -2.48 5.12
N ILE A 11 -6.22 -1.94 4.23
CA ILE A 11 -5.87 -0.70 3.54
C ILE A 11 -6.99 0.31 3.77
N SER A 12 -6.62 1.47 4.29
CA SER A 12 -7.60 2.51 4.52
C SER A 12 -8.20 2.98 3.21
N ILE A 13 -9.49 3.27 3.24
CA ILE A 13 -10.18 3.77 2.06
C ILE A 13 -9.60 5.11 1.61
N ASN A 14 -8.96 5.83 2.50
CA ASN A 14 -8.36 7.12 2.19
C ASN A 14 -6.91 7.02 1.73
N ALA A 15 -6.37 5.83 1.64
CA ALA A 15 -5.01 5.66 1.14
C ALA A 15 -5.01 5.75 -0.39
N ASN A 16 -3.97 6.38 -0.93
CA ASN A 16 -3.78 6.47 -2.37
C ASN A 16 -2.65 5.57 -2.79
N ILE A 17 -2.99 4.48 -3.47
CA ILE A 17 -2.00 3.51 -3.90
C ILE A 17 -2.14 3.35 -5.40
N ASP A 18 -1.04 3.52 -6.12
CA ASP A 18 -1.06 3.38 -7.56
C ASP A 18 -1.35 1.93 -7.94
N SER A 19 -2.08 1.75 -9.02
CA SER A 19 -2.51 0.41 -9.44
C SER A 19 -1.35 -0.49 -9.86
N SER A 20 -0.20 0.09 -10.17
CA SER A 20 0.98 -0.68 -10.52
C SER A 20 1.73 -1.22 -9.30
N SER A 21 1.37 -0.76 -8.11
CA SER A 21 2.05 -1.19 -6.89
C SER A 21 1.42 -2.47 -6.36
N ILE A 22 2.22 -3.26 -5.66
CA ILE A 22 1.80 -4.55 -5.13
C ILE A 22 1.90 -4.53 -3.61
N ILE A 23 0.81 -4.91 -2.96
CA ILE A 23 0.76 -4.99 -1.50
C ILE A 23 0.68 -6.46 -1.11
N GLY A 24 1.69 -6.94 -0.42
CA GLY A 24 1.74 -8.31 0.03
C GLY A 24 0.83 -8.59 1.22
N PRO A 25 0.93 -9.77 1.80
CA PRO A 25 0.04 -10.18 2.89
C PRO A 25 0.36 -9.47 4.20
N ASN A 26 -0.68 -9.35 5.03
CA ASN A 26 -0.54 -8.82 6.40
C ASN A 26 0.03 -7.41 6.44
N CYS A 27 -0.22 -6.61 5.42
CA CYS A 27 0.18 -5.21 5.43
C CYS A 27 -0.94 -4.35 5.99
N VAL A 28 -0.58 -3.30 6.69
CA VAL A 28 -1.56 -2.35 7.22
C VAL A 28 -1.21 -0.97 6.68
N ILE A 29 -2.11 -0.40 5.92
CA ILE A 29 -1.90 0.91 5.31
C ILE A 29 -2.92 1.87 5.91
N GLY A 30 -2.43 2.86 6.60
CA GLY A 30 -3.29 3.82 7.28
C GLY A 30 -3.81 4.91 6.37
N GLU A 31 -4.52 5.87 6.98
CA GLU A 31 -5.03 7.04 6.26
C GLU A 31 -3.89 7.96 5.88
N ASN A 32 -4.13 8.79 4.88
CA ASN A 32 -3.15 9.79 4.44
C ASN A 32 -1.83 9.17 3.98
N VAL A 33 -1.87 7.94 3.51
CA VAL A 33 -0.70 7.27 2.96
C VAL A 33 -0.79 7.34 1.44
N LYS A 34 0.31 7.72 0.81
CA LYS A 34 0.40 7.76 -0.64
C LYS A 34 1.54 6.84 -1.08
N ILE A 35 1.22 5.92 -1.96
CA ILE A 35 2.22 4.99 -2.48
C ILE A 35 2.30 5.20 -3.99
N GLY A 36 3.49 5.49 -4.46
CA GLY A 36 3.72 5.76 -5.87
C GLY A 36 3.68 4.52 -6.74
N LYS A 37 4.23 4.65 -7.92
CA LYS A 37 4.16 3.58 -8.92
C LYS A 37 5.22 2.52 -8.67
N ASN A 38 4.91 1.29 -9.05
CA ASN A 38 5.87 0.19 -9.05
C ASN A 38 6.48 -0.06 -7.68
N CYS A 39 5.72 0.21 -6.63
CA CYS A 39 6.15 -0.12 -5.27
C CYS A 39 5.76 -1.55 -4.94
N LYS A 40 6.55 -2.18 -4.09
CA LYS A 40 6.26 -3.54 -3.67
C LYS A 40 6.42 -3.66 -2.17
N LEU A 41 5.32 -3.96 -1.50
CA LEU A 41 5.32 -4.22 -0.07
C LEU A 41 5.26 -5.73 0.12
N ILE A 42 6.30 -6.29 0.70
CA ILE A 42 6.46 -7.74 0.72
C ILE A 42 5.48 -8.39 1.68
N SER A 43 5.59 -8.10 2.96
CA SER A 43 4.65 -8.64 3.94
C SER A 43 4.87 -7.98 5.28
N ASN A 44 3.83 -7.98 6.11
CA ASN A 44 3.91 -7.47 7.47
C ASN A 44 4.40 -6.03 7.55
N VAL A 45 4.07 -5.22 6.55
CA VAL A 45 4.47 -3.83 6.50
C VAL A 45 3.36 -2.98 7.09
N VAL A 46 3.73 -2.12 8.03
CA VAL A 46 2.78 -1.18 8.62
C VAL A 46 3.17 0.22 8.22
N ILE A 47 2.28 0.92 7.55
CA ILE A 47 2.49 2.30 7.15
C ILE A 47 1.35 3.12 7.72
N ASP A 48 1.69 4.10 8.53
CA ASP A 48 0.68 4.86 9.25
C ASP A 48 1.04 6.34 9.23
N GLY A 49 0.03 7.18 9.40
CA GLY A 49 0.23 8.61 9.43
C GLY A 49 0.43 9.20 8.05
N ASN A 50 0.94 10.42 8.00
CA ASN A 50 1.14 11.14 6.74
C ASN A 50 2.41 10.66 6.06
N THR A 51 2.31 9.57 5.35
CA THR A 51 3.48 8.95 4.73
C THR A 51 3.33 8.96 3.22
N THR A 52 4.40 9.35 2.54
CA THR A 52 4.44 9.31 1.08
C THR A 52 5.61 8.44 0.67
N ILE A 53 5.30 7.43 -0.14
CA ILE A 53 6.33 6.53 -0.68
C ILE A 53 6.46 6.83 -2.16
N GLY A 54 7.68 7.13 -2.57
CA GLY A 54 7.94 7.47 -3.96
C GLY A 54 7.84 6.27 -4.87
N ASP A 55 8.01 6.51 -6.17
CA ASP A 55 7.92 5.46 -7.17
C ASP A 55 9.09 4.50 -7.04
N GLY A 56 8.83 3.24 -7.32
CA GLY A 56 9.88 2.25 -7.40
C GLY A 56 10.39 1.73 -6.06
N CYS A 57 9.64 1.91 -5.00
CA CYS A 57 10.07 1.45 -3.68
C CYS A 57 9.67 0.03 -3.37
#